data_e85d183fc6ad741ce4e77dfdd93dc2d4
#
_entry.id   e85d183fc6ad741ce4e77dfdd93dc2d4
#
_cell.length_a   1.000
_cell.length_b   1.000
_cell.length_c   1.000
_cell.angle_alpha   90.00
_cell.angle_beta   90.00
_cell.angle_gamma   90.00
#
_symmetry.space_group_name_H-M   'P 1'
#
loop_
_entity.id
_entity.type
_entity.pdbx_description
1 polymer ?
#
loop_
_entity_poly.entity_id
_entity_poly.type
_entity_poly.pdbx_seq_one_letter_code
_entity_poly.pdbx_strand_id
1 'polypeptide(L)'
;LVQEGYVSGWDDPRMPTIAGLRRRGYTPDSIKNFARTVGVAKKDSMVDIALLEHCIREDLNTKANRVMCVLNPLKVIITNYPENKVEYVEGINNPENQDAGIRKIPFLGVIGFCSLPFIFFRFQP
;
A
#
# COMPACT_ATOMS: atom_id res chain seq x y z
N LEU A 1 17.59 20.22 -6.53
CA LEU A 1 16.94 19.69 -5.33
C LEU A 1 17.88 18.82 -4.51
N VAL A 2 18.57 17.83 -5.13
CA VAL A 2 19.54 16.97 -4.41
C VAL A 2 20.75 17.78 -3.95
N GLN A 3 21.30 18.61 -4.81
CA GLN A 3 22.47 19.45 -4.50
C GLN A 3 22.20 20.49 -3.40
N GLU A 4 20.97 20.98 -3.33
CA GLU A 4 20.53 21.98 -2.35
C GLU A 4 19.98 21.35 -1.06
N GLY A 5 19.95 20.01 -0.97
CA GLY A 5 19.55 19.29 0.23
C GLY A 5 18.04 19.24 0.49
N TYR A 6 17.17 19.61 -0.46
CA TYR A 6 15.72 19.49 -0.31
C TYR A 6 15.25 18.04 -0.29
N VAL A 7 15.97 17.14 -0.93
CA VAL A 7 15.72 15.71 -0.96
C VAL A 7 16.98 14.93 -0.62
N SER A 8 16.83 13.76 -0.01
CA SER A 8 17.94 12.96 0.50
C SER A 8 18.83 12.34 -0.59
N GLY A 9 18.33 12.23 -1.81
CA GLY A 9 19.06 11.65 -2.94
C GLY A 9 18.16 11.43 -4.14
N TRP A 10 18.70 10.85 -5.21
CA TRP A 10 17.98 10.53 -6.42
C TRP A 10 16.94 9.42 -6.25
N ASP A 11 17.05 8.66 -5.17
CA ASP A 11 16.12 7.61 -4.76
C ASP A 11 15.06 8.08 -3.75
N ASP A 12 15.03 9.39 -3.43
CA ASP A 12 14.00 9.95 -2.56
C ASP A 12 12.60 9.67 -3.13
N PRO A 13 11.64 9.16 -2.31
CA PRO A 13 10.29 8.86 -2.79
C PRO A 13 9.52 10.04 -3.37
N ARG A 14 9.94 11.27 -3.08
CA ARG A 14 9.37 12.50 -3.65
C ARG A 14 9.85 12.79 -5.07
N MET A 15 10.94 12.13 -5.49
CA MET A 15 11.52 12.33 -6.82
C MET A 15 10.83 11.43 -7.87
N PRO A 16 10.55 11.95 -9.08
CA PRO A 16 9.95 11.17 -10.17
C PRO A 16 11.01 10.34 -10.92
N THR A 17 11.92 9.72 -10.17
CA THR A 17 12.91 8.79 -10.68
C THR A 17 12.41 7.35 -10.54
N ILE A 18 12.94 6.43 -11.34
CA ILE A 18 12.61 5.00 -11.22
C ILE A 18 12.93 4.48 -9.80
N ALA A 19 14.05 4.92 -9.23
CA ALA A 19 14.44 4.56 -7.86
C ALA A 19 13.47 5.15 -6.82
N GLY A 20 13.06 6.41 -6.97
CA GLY A 20 12.05 7.05 -6.12
C GLY A 20 10.69 6.38 -6.22
N LEU A 21 10.22 6.07 -7.43
CA LEU A 21 8.98 5.35 -7.66
C LEU A 21 9.02 3.95 -7.05
N ARG A 22 10.13 3.22 -7.20
CA ARG A 22 10.32 1.91 -6.56
C ARG A 22 10.20 1.99 -5.04
N ARG A 23 10.81 3.00 -4.40
CA ARG A 23 10.69 3.22 -2.95
C ARG A 23 9.27 3.62 -2.52
N ARG A 24 8.49 4.24 -3.39
CA ARG A 24 7.06 4.51 -3.17
C ARG A 24 6.19 3.26 -3.30
N GLY A 25 6.71 2.14 -3.78
CA GLY A 25 5.97 0.90 -3.95
C GLY A 25 5.42 0.68 -5.38
N TYR A 26 5.89 1.44 -6.37
CA TYR A 26 5.56 1.17 -7.75
C TYR A 26 6.20 -0.12 -8.24
N THR A 27 5.41 -0.97 -8.85
CA THR A 27 5.89 -2.23 -9.41
C THR A 27 6.51 -2.03 -10.78
N PRO A 28 7.46 -2.88 -11.20
CA PRO A 28 8.00 -2.81 -12.55
C PRO A 28 6.94 -2.94 -13.64
N ASP A 29 5.90 -3.73 -13.41
CA ASP A 29 4.84 -3.98 -14.39
C ASP A 29 3.95 -2.74 -14.56
N SER A 30 3.62 -2.04 -13.48
CA SER A 30 2.87 -0.78 -13.56
C SER A 30 3.62 0.30 -14.35
N ILE A 31 4.95 0.42 -14.14
CA ILE A 31 5.79 1.37 -14.88
C ILE A 31 5.89 0.99 -16.36
N LYS A 32 6.05 -0.30 -16.67
CA LYS A 32 6.05 -0.79 -18.04
C LYS A 32 4.70 -0.56 -18.74
N ASN A 33 3.60 -0.80 -18.04
CA ASN A 33 2.26 -0.57 -18.56
C ASN A 33 2.04 0.92 -18.86
N PHE A 34 2.42 1.78 -17.92
CA PHE A 34 2.41 3.22 -18.14
C PHE A 34 3.21 3.63 -19.38
N ALA A 35 4.46 3.14 -19.52
CA ALA A 35 5.30 3.47 -20.64
C ALA A 35 4.70 2.98 -21.99
N ARG A 36 4.04 1.82 -22.00
CA ARG A 36 3.33 1.32 -23.19
C ARG A 36 2.13 2.18 -23.54
N THR A 37 1.37 2.61 -22.55
CA THR A 37 0.17 3.43 -22.73
C THR A 37 0.52 4.83 -23.25
N VAL A 38 1.57 5.44 -22.73
CA VAL A 38 2.08 6.74 -23.21
C VAL A 38 2.66 6.61 -24.62
N GLY A 39 3.35 5.49 -24.91
CA GLY A 39 4.04 5.28 -26.16
C GLY A 39 5.26 6.16 -26.34
N VAL A 40 5.82 6.13 -27.57
CA VAL A 40 6.96 6.96 -27.95
C VAL A 40 6.50 8.05 -28.91
N ALA A 41 6.67 9.31 -28.51
CA ALA A 41 6.38 10.46 -29.33
C ALA A 41 7.67 11.17 -29.79
N LYS A 42 7.67 11.72 -31.01
CA LYS A 42 8.78 12.54 -31.54
C LYS A 42 8.79 13.98 -30.97
N LYS A 43 7.66 14.42 -30.42
CA LYS A 43 7.49 15.75 -29.83
C LYS A 43 7.32 15.60 -28.31
N ASP A 44 7.77 16.60 -27.58
CA ASP A 44 7.49 16.71 -26.16
C ASP A 44 5.97 16.74 -25.93
N SER A 45 5.52 15.87 -25.06
CA SER A 45 4.12 15.77 -24.67
C SER A 45 3.99 15.84 -23.17
N MET A 46 2.95 16.49 -22.69
CA MET A 46 2.58 16.50 -21.28
C MET A 46 1.74 15.26 -20.99
N VAL A 47 2.18 14.46 -20.03
CA VAL A 47 1.45 13.27 -19.59
C VAL A 47 0.92 13.52 -18.19
N ASP A 48 -0.38 13.26 -17.99
CA ASP A 48 -1.00 13.41 -16.69
C ASP A 48 -0.49 12.33 -15.72
N ILE A 49 -0.10 12.76 -14.53
CA ILE A 49 0.32 11.87 -13.45
C ILE A 49 -0.79 10.89 -13.04
N ALA A 50 -2.06 11.26 -13.22
CA ALA A 50 -3.20 10.42 -12.95
C ALA A 50 -3.17 9.12 -13.77
N LEU A 51 -2.58 9.12 -14.96
CA LEU A 51 -2.40 7.91 -15.77
C LEU A 51 -1.40 6.95 -15.12
N LEU A 52 -0.29 7.46 -14.58
CA LEU A 52 0.68 6.66 -13.83
C LEU A 52 0.05 6.07 -12.57
N GLU A 53 -0.74 6.88 -11.84
CA GLU A 53 -1.45 6.43 -10.65
C GLU A 53 -2.54 5.39 -10.97
N HIS A 54 -3.17 5.49 -12.12
CA HIS A 54 -4.11 4.49 -12.60
C HIS A 54 -3.41 3.16 -12.86
N CYS A 55 -2.28 3.15 -13.57
CA CYS A 55 -1.53 1.95 -13.87
C CYS A 55 -1.05 1.21 -12.61
N ILE A 56 -0.59 1.95 -11.58
CA ILE A 56 -0.18 1.31 -10.31
C ILE A 56 -1.39 0.78 -9.54
N ARG A 57 -2.51 1.48 -9.56
CA ARG A 57 -3.75 1.03 -8.90
C ARG A 57 -4.28 -0.27 -9.50
N GLU A 58 -4.31 -0.38 -10.82
CA GLU A 58 -4.71 -1.60 -11.51
C GLU A 58 -3.82 -2.80 -11.14
N ASP A 59 -2.51 -2.60 -11.16
CA ASP A 59 -1.57 -3.67 -10.82
C ASP A 59 -1.66 -4.09 -9.35
N LEU A 60 -1.77 -3.14 -8.44
CA LEU A 60 -1.89 -3.42 -7.00
C LEU A 60 -3.24 -4.04 -6.62
N ASN A 61 -4.32 -3.71 -7.32
CA ASN A 61 -5.63 -4.30 -7.05
C ASN A 61 -5.61 -5.83 -7.18
N THR A 62 -4.82 -6.36 -8.11
CA THR A 62 -4.69 -7.80 -8.32
C THR A 62 -3.62 -8.46 -7.47
N LYS A 63 -2.53 -7.76 -7.15
CA LYS A 63 -1.33 -8.34 -6.51
C LYS A 63 -1.22 -8.06 -5.02
N ALA A 64 -1.71 -6.89 -4.56
CA ALA A 64 -1.49 -6.47 -3.19
C ALA A 64 -2.53 -7.01 -2.21
N ASN A 65 -2.08 -7.33 -1.00
CA ASN A 65 -2.98 -7.63 0.10
C ASN A 65 -3.72 -6.36 0.53
N ARG A 66 -5.04 -6.45 0.69
CA ARG A 66 -5.86 -5.34 1.17
C ARG A 66 -5.85 -5.28 2.69
N VAL A 67 -5.43 -4.16 3.22
CA VAL A 67 -5.41 -3.90 4.67
C VAL A 67 -6.14 -2.59 4.96
N MET A 68 -6.80 -2.54 6.11
CA MET A 68 -7.42 -1.31 6.60
C MET A 68 -6.45 -0.62 7.56
N CYS A 69 -6.26 0.69 7.39
CA CYS A 69 -5.50 1.52 8.31
C CYS A 69 -6.34 2.72 8.74
N VAL A 70 -6.42 2.97 10.04
CA VAL A 70 -7.11 4.13 10.61
C VAL A 70 -6.08 5.02 11.30
N LEU A 71 -5.91 6.25 10.80
CA LEU A 71 -4.87 7.17 11.28
C LEU A 71 -5.17 7.77 12.66
N ASN A 72 -6.45 8.04 12.95
CA ASN A 72 -6.89 8.60 14.23
C ASN A 72 -7.92 7.65 14.85
N PRO A 73 -7.48 6.57 15.52
CA PRO A 73 -8.38 5.53 16.00
C PRO A 73 -9.18 5.97 17.22
N LEU A 74 -10.46 5.59 17.24
CA LEU A 74 -11.28 5.61 18.44
C LEU A 74 -11.16 4.26 19.14
N LYS A 75 -10.82 4.26 20.43
CA LYS A 75 -10.76 3.04 21.23
C LYS A 75 -12.17 2.63 21.67
N VAL A 76 -12.62 1.47 21.20
CA VAL A 76 -13.89 0.86 21.63
C VAL A 76 -13.59 -0.35 22.50
N ILE A 77 -14.15 -0.39 23.69
CA ILE A 77 -13.99 -1.51 24.63
C ILE A 77 -15.31 -2.21 24.77
N ILE A 78 -15.34 -3.52 24.52
CA ILE A 78 -16.51 -4.36 24.70
C ILE A 78 -16.47 -4.89 26.13
N THR A 79 -17.30 -4.32 27.01
CA THR A 79 -17.27 -4.57 28.45
C THR A 79 -17.78 -5.95 28.86
N ASN A 80 -18.57 -6.60 28.02
CA ASN A 80 -19.12 -7.95 28.24
C ASN A 80 -18.31 -9.04 27.51
N TYR A 81 -17.13 -8.70 26.96
CA TYR A 81 -16.26 -9.70 26.38
C TYR A 81 -15.41 -10.36 27.46
N PRO A 82 -15.28 -11.71 27.47
CA PRO A 82 -14.50 -12.40 28.49
C PRO A 82 -13.04 -11.99 28.49
N GLU A 83 -12.52 -11.68 29.69
CA GLU A 83 -11.11 -11.37 29.86
C GLU A 83 -10.24 -12.57 29.44
N ASN A 84 -9.14 -12.30 28.77
CA ASN A 84 -8.17 -13.29 28.26
C ASN A 84 -8.69 -14.24 27.16
N LYS A 85 -9.86 -14.00 26.58
CA LYS A 85 -10.30 -14.76 25.41
C LYS A 85 -9.76 -14.11 24.14
N VAL A 86 -9.06 -14.92 23.35
CA VAL A 86 -8.60 -14.54 22.00
C VAL A 86 -9.40 -15.32 20.98
N GLU A 87 -10.13 -14.61 20.15
CA GLU A 87 -10.81 -15.18 18.99
C GLU A 87 -10.07 -14.81 17.72
N TYR A 88 -10.11 -15.65 16.71
CA TYR A 88 -9.50 -15.37 15.41
C TYR A 88 -10.59 -15.21 14.37
N VAL A 89 -10.59 -14.05 13.72
CA VAL A 89 -11.47 -13.75 12.60
C VAL A 89 -10.71 -13.94 11.29
N GLU A 90 -11.31 -14.64 10.35
CA GLU A 90 -10.71 -14.84 9.04
C GLU A 90 -10.94 -13.61 8.15
N GLY A 91 -9.86 -13.10 7.59
CA GLY A 91 -9.87 -11.99 6.64
C GLY A 91 -9.27 -12.40 5.31
N ILE A 92 -9.99 -12.15 4.23
CA ILE A 92 -9.48 -12.38 2.87
C ILE A 92 -8.38 -11.37 2.57
N ASN A 93 -7.23 -11.86 2.10
CA ASN A 93 -6.09 -10.99 1.79
C ASN A 93 -6.35 -10.12 0.56
N ASN A 94 -6.92 -10.69 -0.48
CA ASN A 94 -7.34 -9.94 -1.66
C ASN A 94 -8.59 -10.60 -2.29
N PRO A 95 -9.74 -9.91 -2.32
CA PRO A 95 -10.96 -10.47 -2.88
C PRO A 95 -10.92 -10.66 -4.40
N GLU A 96 -10.03 -9.99 -5.11
CA GLU A 96 -9.85 -10.13 -6.57
C GLU A 96 -8.85 -11.23 -6.94
N ASN A 97 -8.08 -11.72 -5.95
CA ASN A 97 -7.10 -12.78 -6.15
C ASN A 97 -7.32 -13.89 -5.11
N GLN A 98 -7.95 -14.99 -5.54
CA GLN A 98 -8.24 -16.13 -4.67
C GLN A 98 -6.98 -16.81 -4.17
N ASP A 99 -5.88 -16.75 -4.91
CA ASP A 99 -4.60 -17.35 -4.54
C ASP A 99 -3.88 -16.57 -3.41
N ALA A 100 -4.31 -15.36 -3.12
CA ALA A 100 -3.76 -14.55 -2.02
C ALA A 100 -4.04 -15.13 -0.63
N GLY A 101 -4.98 -16.08 -0.52
CA GLY A 101 -5.29 -16.78 0.72
C GLY A 101 -6.02 -15.94 1.77
N ILE A 102 -6.09 -16.47 2.98
CA ILE A 102 -6.80 -15.92 4.11
C ILE A 102 -5.82 -15.70 5.26
N ARG A 103 -5.99 -14.58 5.98
CA ARG A 103 -5.25 -14.30 7.22
C ARG A 103 -6.15 -14.43 8.43
N LYS A 104 -5.59 -14.86 9.55
CA LYS A 104 -6.25 -14.89 10.85
C LYS A 104 -5.92 -13.62 11.62
N ILE A 105 -6.94 -12.87 12.01
CA ILE A 105 -6.84 -11.61 12.73
C ILE A 105 -7.23 -11.88 14.17
N PRO A 106 -6.34 -11.70 15.16
CA PRO A 106 -6.69 -11.90 16.57
C PRO A 106 -7.64 -10.80 17.04
N PHE A 107 -8.68 -11.19 17.76
CA PHE A 107 -9.65 -10.32 18.39
C PHE A 107 -9.61 -10.53 19.91
N LEU A 108 -9.42 -9.46 20.67
CA LEU A 108 -9.18 -9.48 22.12
C LEU A 108 -10.27 -8.73 22.91
N GLY A 109 -11.44 -8.48 22.32
CA GLY A 109 -12.51 -7.72 22.98
C GLY A 109 -12.27 -6.21 23.10
N VAL A 110 -11.08 -5.75 22.76
CA VAL A 110 -10.77 -4.34 22.61
C VAL A 110 -10.63 -4.05 21.12
N ILE A 111 -11.60 -3.38 20.56
CA ILE A 111 -11.47 -2.80 19.24
C ILE A 111 -10.83 -1.44 19.41
N GLY A 112 -9.51 -1.41 19.54
CA GLY A 112 -8.76 -0.23 19.18
C GLY A 112 -8.54 -0.33 17.68
N PHE A 113 -9.23 0.44 16.89
CA PHE A 113 -8.74 0.70 15.55
C PHE A 113 -7.34 1.30 15.71
N CYS A 114 -6.31 0.48 15.51
CA CYS A 114 -4.89 0.83 15.66
C CYS A 114 -4.42 1.24 17.07
N SER A 115 -4.58 0.41 18.07
CA SER A 115 -3.70 0.44 19.24
C SER A 115 -2.86 -0.85 19.38
N LEU A 116 -2.74 -1.62 18.32
CA LEU A 116 -1.71 -2.66 18.26
C LEU A 116 -0.61 -2.19 17.32
N PRO A 117 0.67 -2.26 17.76
CA PRO A 117 1.82 -1.94 16.91
C PRO A 117 2.08 -3.00 15.84
N PHE A 118 1.05 -3.62 15.28
CA PHE A 118 1.14 -4.77 14.40
C PHE A 118 0.42 -4.60 13.06
N ILE A 119 0.32 -3.39 12.56
CA ILE A 119 0.32 -3.24 11.10
C ILE A 119 1.67 -2.67 10.71
N PHE A 120 2.70 -3.43 10.98
CA PHE A 120 3.94 -3.26 10.28
C PHE A 120 3.67 -3.56 8.81
N PHE A 121 3.69 -2.53 7.99
CA PHE A 121 4.03 -2.69 6.58
C PHE A 121 5.43 -3.32 6.52
N ARG A 122 5.51 -4.63 6.64
CA ARG A 122 6.71 -5.31 6.24
C ARG A 122 6.63 -5.48 4.74
N PHE A 123 7.07 -4.47 4.03
CA PHE A 123 7.58 -4.68 2.68
C PHE A 123 8.75 -5.64 2.82
N GLN A 124 8.52 -6.91 2.55
CA GLN A 124 9.61 -7.81 2.22
C GLN A 124 9.92 -7.62 0.73
N PRO A 125 11.24 -7.55 0.39
CA PRO A 125 11.71 -7.39 -0.97
C PRO A 125 11.32 -8.55 -1.87
#